data_9e29703bcf35157f53b7e772f047c464
#
_entry.id   9e29703bcf35157f53b7e772f047c464
#
_cell.length_a   1.000
_cell.length_b   1.000
_cell.length_c   1.000
_cell.angle_alpha   90.00
_cell.angle_beta   90.00
_cell.angle_gamma   90.00
#
_symmetry.space_group_name_H-M   'P 1'
#
loop_
_entity.id
_entity.type
_entity.pdbx_description
1 polymer ?
#
loop_
_entity_poly.entity_id
_entity_poly.type
_entity_poly.pdbx_seq_one_letter_code
_entity_poly.pdbx_strand_id
1 'polypeptide(L)'
;MTFETKKIGTAPGAVAPDGAEVRLLGSLPRGSMAAFRLRPGAVSRAVAHRTVEEIWYFAARRGRMWRKLGDREEVTEVAPGASITIPTGTDFQFRCDGGEPLEAIAITMPSWPGADEAFAVAGIWEPTV
;
A
#
# COMPACT_ATOMS: atom_id res chain seq x y z
N MET A 1 -22.40 17.67 -1.37
CA MET A 1 -21.59 16.44 -1.15
C MET A 1 -22.48 15.38 -0.52
N THR A 2 -22.44 14.18 -1.02
CA THR A 2 -23.20 13.04 -0.48
C THR A 2 -22.33 12.23 0.47
N PHE A 3 -22.97 11.48 1.36
CA PHE A 3 -22.26 10.49 2.17
C PHE A 3 -21.99 9.25 1.33
N GLU A 4 -20.84 8.61 1.55
CA GLU A 4 -20.45 7.38 0.88
C GLU A 4 -20.20 6.30 1.92
N THR A 5 -20.74 5.10 1.69
CA THR A 5 -20.51 3.94 2.53
C THR A 5 -20.09 2.77 1.66
N LYS A 6 -18.93 2.17 1.94
CA LYS A 6 -18.42 1.00 1.23
C LYS A 6 -17.98 -0.07 2.21
N LYS A 7 -18.06 -1.32 1.79
CA LYS A 7 -17.58 -2.47 2.57
C LYS A 7 -16.52 -3.20 1.77
N ILE A 8 -15.46 -3.64 2.44
CA ILE A 8 -14.36 -4.37 1.78
C ILE A 8 -14.87 -5.56 0.99
N GLY A 9 -15.76 -6.37 1.57
CA GLY A 9 -16.25 -7.60 0.93
C GLY A 9 -17.07 -7.39 -0.33
N THR A 10 -17.56 -6.18 -0.58
CA THR A 10 -18.37 -5.85 -1.76
C THR A 10 -17.72 -4.83 -2.67
N ALA A 11 -16.59 -4.24 -2.25
CA ALA A 11 -15.85 -3.29 -3.09
C ALA A 11 -15.21 -4.04 -4.26
N PRO A 12 -15.27 -3.50 -5.49
CA PRO A 12 -14.59 -4.12 -6.62
C PRO A 12 -13.09 -4.20 -6.40
N GLY A 13 -12.50 -5.36 -6.74
CA GLY A 13 -11.06 -5.55 -6.69
C GLY A 13 -10.39 -5.05 -7.97
N ALA A 14 -9.17 -4.57 -7.83
CA ALA A 14 -8.30 -4.17 -8.94
C ALA A 14 -6.87 -4.55 -8.58
N VAL A 15 -5.95 -4.36 -9.53
CA VAL A 15 -4.52 -4.55 -9.28
C VAL A 15 -3.89 -3.17 -9.13
N ALA A 16 -3.22 -2.93 -8.00
CA ALA A 16 -2.50 -1.68 -7.75
C ALA A 16 -1.21 -1.60 -8.58
N PRO A 17 -0.62 -0.41 -8.73
CA PRO A 17 0.66 -0.26 -9.42
C PRO A 17 1.79 -1.13 -8.84
N ASP A 18 1.76 -1.42 -7.54
CA ASP A 18 2.73 -2.31 -6.89
C ASP A 18 2.42 -3.80 -7.09
N GLY A 19 1.33 -4.14 -7.78
CA GLY A 19 0.93 -5.51 -8.08
C GLY A 19 0.05 -6.17 -7.02
N ALA A 20 -0.18 -5.52 -5.89
CA ALA A 20 -1.08 -6.05 -4.87
C ALA A 20 -2.54 -5.92 -5.31
N GLU A 21 -3.40 -6.76 -4.75
CA GLU A 21 -4.84 -6.58 -4.89
C GLU A 21 -5.27 -5.36 -4.09
N VAL A 22 -6.07 -4.49 -4.69
CA VAL A 22 -6.56 -3.28 -4.04
C VAL A 22 -8.06 -3.17 -4.17
N ARG A 23 -8.71 -2.69 -3.10
CA ARG A 23 -10.13 -2.36 -3.09
C ARG A 23 -10.26 -0.92 -2.60
N LEU A 24 -10.85 -0.07 -3.44
CA LEU A 24 -11.02 1.34 -3.11
C LEU A 24 -12.19 1.50 -2.15
N LEU A 25 -11.96 2.19 -1.05
CA LEU A 25 -12.95 2.48 -0.03
C LEU A 25 -13.32 3.97 -0.08
N GLY A 26 -13.66 4.57 1.05
CA GLY A 26 -14.13 5.94 1.11
C GLY A 26 -13.13 6.95 0.55
N SER A 27 -13.64 8.00 -0.10
CA SER A 27 -12.83 9.05 -0.70
C SER A 27 -13.46 10.41 -0.48
N LEU A 28 -12.62 11.34 -0.05
CA LEU A 28 -12.93 12.77 0.09
C LEU A 28 -11.78 13.56 -0.56
N PRO A 29 -11.95 14.87 -0.80
CA PRO A 29 -10.91 15.64 -1.48
C PRO A 29 -9.54 15.59 -0.81
N ARG A 30 -9.48 15.51 0.52
CA ARG A 30 -8.23 15.54 1.27
C ARG A 30 -7.66 14.18 1.63
N GLY A 31 -8.36 13.10 1.29
CA GLY A 31 -7.86 11.76 1.58
C GLY A 31 -8.78 10.67 1.06
N SER A 32 -8.19 9.54 0.75
CA SER A 32 -8.93 8.35 0.33
C SER A 32 -8.39 7.13 1.06
N MET A 33 -9.22 6.09 1.13
CA MET A 33 -8.88 4.86 1.81
C MET A 33 -8.94 3.70 0.83
N ALA A 34 -7.98 2.78 0.93
CA ALA A 34 -7.94 1.57 0.14
C ALA A 34 -7.51 0.39 1.02
N ALA A 35 -8.02 -0.78 0.71
CA ALA A 35 -7.59 -2.02 1.32
C ALA A 35 -6.66 -2.76 0.36
N PHE A 36 -5.48 -3.12 0.83
CA PHE A 36 -4.48 -3.88 0.07
C PHE A 36 -4.39 -5.30 0.59
N ARG A 37 -4.24 -6.23 -0.34
CA ARG A 37 -4.06 -7.64 -0.02
C ARG A 37 -2.94 -8.21 -0.88
N LEU A 38 -1.96 -8.84 -0.23
CA LEU A 38 -0.85 -9.49 -0.88
C LEU A 38 -0.86 -10.97 -0.51
N ARG A 39 -0.96 -11.84 -1.51
CA ARG A 39 -1.08 -13.28 -1.27
C ARG A 39 0.15 -13.87 -0.60
N PRO A 40 0.03 -15.06 0.03
CA PRO A 40 1.13 -15.69 0.76
C PRO A 40 2.39 -15.81 -0.07
N GLY A 41 3.53 -15.40 0.51
CA GLY A 41 4.83 -15.48 -0.13
C GLY A 41 5.07 -14.46 -1.26
N ALA A 42 4.08 -13.65 -1.61
CA ALA A 42 4.24 -12.69 -2.69
C ALA A 42 5.08 -11.48 -2.28
N VAL A 43 5.73 -10.90 -3.27
CA VAL A 43 6.57 -9.70 -3.14
C VAL A 43 6.06 -8.67 -4.14
N SER A 44 5.74 -7.47 -3.65
CA SER A 44 5.25 -6.38 -4.48
C SER A 44 6.32 -5.83 -5.40
N ARG A 45 5.90 -5.08 -6.42
CA ARG A 45 6.82 -4.23 -7.17
C ARG A 45 7.22 -3.05 -6.29
N ALA A 46 8.42 -2.51 -6.53
CA ALA A 46 8.88 -1.31 -5.87
C ALA A 46 8.38 -0.08 -6.63
N VAL A 47 7.76 0.84 -5.93
CA VAL A 47 7.19 2.07 -6.50
C VAL A 47 7.45 3.26 -5.59
N ALA A 48 7.27 4.46 -6.15
CA ALA A 48 7.21 5.70 -5.40
C ALA A 48 6.01 6.50 -5.89
N HIS A 49 5.53 7.43 -5.06
CA HIS A 49 4.41 8.31 -5.40
C HIS A 49 4.91 9.70 -5.75
N ARG A 50 4.28 10.34 -6.75
CA ARG A 50 4.68 11.66 -7.23
C ARG A 50 4.23 12.79 -6.33
N THR A 51 3.00 12.73 -5.81
CA THR A 51 2.38 13.86 -5.13
C THR A 51 1.68 13.51 -3.82
N VAL A 52 1.31 12.24 -3.61
CA VAL A 52 0.59 11.83 -2.40
C VAL A 52 1.53 11.30 -1.34
N GLU A 53 1.10 11.40 -0.09
CA GLU A 53 1.71 10.71 1.04
C GLU A 53 0.69 9.75 1.64
N GLU A 54 1.16 8.71 2.35
CA GLU A 54 0.29 7.67 2.84
C GLU A 54 0.60 7.27 4.27
N ILE A 55 -0.44 6.80 4.96
CA ILE A 55 -0.33 6.12 6.24
C ILE A 55 -1.00 4.77 6.07
N TRP A 56 -0.29 3.69 6.39
CA TRP A 56 -0.80 2.33 6.29
C TRP A 56 -0.99 1.73 7.67
N TYR A 57 -2.05 0.94 7.81
CA TYR A 57 -2.31 0.14 9.00
C TYR A 57 -2.42 -1.33 8.59
N PHE A 58 -1.59 -2.20 9.18
CA PHE A 58 -1.62 -3.63 8.88
C PHE A 58 -2.65 -4.31 9.77
N ALA A 59 -3.64 -4.94 9.14
CA ALA A 59 -4.81 -5.49 9.82
C ALA A 59 -4.72 -6.99 10.01
N ALA A 60 -3.99 -7.72 9.14
CA ALA A 60 -3.90 -9.17 9.22
C ALA A 60 -2.56 -9.67 8.71
N ARG A 61 -2.03 -10.66 9.43
CA ARG A 61 -0.85 -11.45 9.10
C ARG A 61 0.43 -10.63 9.21
N ARG A 62 1.50 -11.07 8.57
CA ARG A 62 2.82 -10.45 8.75
C ARG A 62 3.60 -10.38 7.44
N GLY A 63 4.52 -9.44 7.41
CA GLY A 63 5.40 -9.23 6.28
C GLY A 63 6.50 -8.26 6.62
N ARG A 64 7.11 -7.72 5.59
CA ARG A 64 8.16 -6.70 5.70
C ARG A 64 7.90 -5.57 4.73
N MET A 65 8.17 -4.36 5.17
CA MET A 65 8.08 -3.14 4.36
C MET A 65 9.47 -2.53 4.25
N TRP A 66 9.96 -2.38 3.03
CA TRP A 66 11.16 -1.62 2.73
C TRP A 66 10.75 -0.20 2.31
N ARG A 67 11.45 0.80 2.88
CA ARG A 67 11.24 2.22 2.53
C ARG A 67 12.60 2.89 2.39
N LYS A 68 12.72 3.76 1.37
CA LYS A 68 13.92 4.57 1.15
C LYS A 68 13.52 5.97 0.76
N LEU A 69 14.03 6.96 1.49
CA LEU A 69 13.83 8.37 1.23
C LEU A 69 15.15 9.10 1.43
N GLY A 70 15.73 9.60 0.35
CA GLY A 70 17.06 10.19 0.39
C GLY A 70 18.10 9.14 0.78
N ASP A 71 18.89 9.45 1.82
CA ASP A 71 19.90 8.54 2.37
C ASP A 71 19.36 7.68 3.53
N ARG A 72 18.09 7.81 3.87
CA ARG A 72 17.45 6.97 4.89
C ARG A 72 16.81 5.75 4.24
N GLU A 73 17.14 4.60 4.78
CA GLU A 73 16.62 3.33 4.28
C GLU A 73 16.38 2.39 5.45
N GLU A 74 15.22 1.72 5.46
CA GLU A 74 14.95 0.73 6.49
C GLU A 74 14.02 -0.37 5.98
N VAL A 75 14.15 -1.55 6.57
CA VAL A 75 13.21 -2.65 6.43
C VAL A 75 12.53 -2.83 7.78
N THR A 76 11.22 -2.76 7.80
CA THR A 76 10.41 -2.87 9.02
C THR A 76 9.57 -4.12 8.94
N GLU A 77 9.58 -4.93 9.99
CA GLU A 77 8.60 -6.02 10.12
C GLU A 77 7.23 -5.41 10.41
N VAL A 78 6.20 -5.94 9.73
CA VAL A 78 4.82 -5.48 9.90
C VAL A 78 3.93 -6.66 10.29
N ALA A 79 3.00 -6.38 11.19
CA ALA A 79 2.08 -7.37 11.75
C ALA A 79 0.81 -6.64 12.19
N PRO A 80 -0.26 -7.35 12.56
CA PRO A 80 -1.50 -6.69 12.99
C PRO A 80 -1.25 -5.64 14.06
N GLY A 81 -1.77 -4.43 13.81
CA GLY A 81 -1.59 -3.29 14.71
C GLY A 81 -0.44 -2.37 14.33
N ALA A 82 0.42 -2.75 13.39
CA ALA A 82 1.50 -1.88 12.95
C ALA A 82 0.97 -0.75 12.06
N SER A 83 1.42 0.47 12.32
CA SER A 83 1.17 1.63 11.46
C SER A 83 2.49 2.16 10.92
N ILE A 84 2.54 2.41 9.62
CA ILE A 84 3.72 2.96 8.97
C ILE A 84 3.37 4.19 8.14
N THR A 85 4.35 5.03 7.89
CA THR A 85 4.21 6.20 7.03
C THR A 85 5.02 6.05 5.77
N ILE A 86 4.48 6.59 4.66
CA ILE A 86 5.16 6.64 3.37
C ILE A 86 5.07 8.09 2.88
N PRO A 87 6.07 8.93 3.21
CA PRO A 87 6.11 10.31 2.69
C PRO A 87 6.20 10.34 1.16
N THR A 88 5.73 11.43 0.57
CA THR A 88 5.83 11.63 -0.88
C THR A 88 7.29 11.45 -1.34
N GLY A 89 7.47 10.72 -2.45
CA GLY A 89 8.80 10.48 -3.01
C GLY A 89 9.57 9.33 -2.36
N THR A 90 8.99 8.65 -1.38
CA THR A 90 9.59 7.47 -0.77
C THR A 90 9.51 6.28 -1.74
N ASP A 91 10.64 5.63 -2.00
CA ASP A 91 10.65 4.33 -2.66
C ASP A 91 10.20 3.29 -1.64
N PHE A 92 9.27 2.41 -2.01
CA PHE A 92 8.85 1.36 -1.09
C PHE A 92 8.49 0.07 -1.82
N GLN A 93 8.59 -1.02 -1.09
CA GLN A 93 8.29 -2.36 -1.55
C GLN A 93 7.91 -3.20 -0.33
N PHE A 94 6.92 -4.08 -0.46
CA PHE A 94 6.51 -4.91 0.67
C PHE A 94 6.29 -6.35 0.25
N ARG A 95 6.26 -7.23 1.25
CA ARG A 95 6.15 -8.66 1.02
C ARG A 95 5.37 -9.33 2.13
N CYS A 96 4.68 -10.41 1.76
CA CYS A 96 3.96 -11.27 2.68
C CYS A 96 4.87 -12.44 3.07
N ASP A 97 5.22 -12.53 4.35
CA ASP A 97 6.11 -13.58 4.86
C ASP A 97 5.34 -14.74 5.51
N GLY A 98 4.02 -14.60 5.67
CA GLY A 98 3.21 -15.65 6.27
C GLY A 98 2.61 -16.62 5.27
N GLY A 99 1.96 -17.66 5.78
CA GLY A 99 1.21 -18.63 4.98
C GLY A 99 -0.19 -18.20 4.62
N GLU A 100 -0.58 -16.97 4.98
CA GLU A 100 -1.87 -16.38 4.68
C GLU A 100 -1.69 -14.96 4.17
N PRO A 101 -2.68 -14.39 3.44
CA PRO A 101 -2.52 -13.08 2.81
C PRO A 101 -2.25 -11.96 3.81
N LEU A 102 -1.29 -11.10 3.49
CA LEU A 102 -1.05 -9.86 4.22
C LEU A 102 -2.14 -8.86 3.85
N GLU A 103 -2.75 -8.22 4.84
CA GLU A 103 -3.79 -7.23 4.62
C GLU A 103 -3.45 -5.91 5.30
N ALA A 104 -3.64 -4.82 4.56
CA ALA A 104 -3.36 -3.48 5.04
C ALA A 104 -4.45 -2.51 4.58
N ILE A 105 -4.67 -1.48 5.40
CA ILE A 105 -5.51 -0.34 5.05
C ILE A 105 -4.57 0.84 4.82
N ALA A 106 -4.68 1.49 3.68
CA ALA A 106 -3.88 2.66 3.36
C ALA A 106 -4.77 3.90 3.27
N ILE A 107 -4.32 4.98 3.88
CA ILE A 107 -4.92 6.31 3.73
C ILE A 107 -3.97 7.13 2.88
N THR A 108 -4.48 7.63 1.76
CA THR A 108 -3.74 8.43 0.79
C THR A 108 -4.16 9.88 0.89
N MET A 109 -3.21 10.78 0.97
CA MET A 109 -3.44 12.22 1.16
C MET A 109 -2.64 13.04 0.15
N PRO A 110 -3.27 13.92 -0.65
CA PRO A 110 -4.71 13.99 -0.91
C PRO A 110 -5.24 12.70 -1.50
N SER A 111 -6.51 12.66 -1.86
CA SER A 111 -7.13 11.48 -2.47
C SER A 111 -6.32 10.96 -3.66
N TRP A 112 -6.30 9.63 -3.81
CA TRP A 112 -5.59 8.98 -4.91
C TRP A 112 -6.03 9.56 -6.27
N PRO A 113 -5.10 10.15 -7.04
CA PRO A 113 -5.48 10.85 -8.27
C PRO A 113 -5.59 9.96 -9.50
N GLY A 114 -4.97 8.78 -9.50
CA GLY A 114 -5.02 7.87 -10.64
C GLY A 114 -3.74 7.08 -10.84
N ALA A 115 -3.71 6.26 -11.89
CA ALA A 115 -2.63 5.29 -12.12
C ALA A 115 -1.24 5.92 -12.35
N ASP A 116 -1.19 7.15 -12.85
CA ASP A 116 0.08 7.84 -13.12
C ASP A 116 0.77 8.35 -11.86
N GLU A 117 0.10 8.28 -10.72
CA GLU A 117 0.64 8.75 -9.44
C GLU A 117 1.83 7.91 -8.98
N ALA A 118 1.77 6.60 -9.19
CA ALA A 118 2.85 5.69 -8.81
C ALA A 118 3.74 5.39 -10.00
N PHE A 119 5.04 5.33 -9.78
CA PHE A 119 6.02 4.98 -10.81
C PHE A 119 7.02 3.96 -10.28
N ALA A 120 7.54 3.12 -11.20
CA ALA A 120 8.46 2.06 -10.85
C ALA A 120 9.82 2.61 -10.41
N VAL A 121 10.38 2.00 -9.38
CA VAL A 121 11.73 2.30 -8.88
C VAL A 121 12.47 0.97 -8.65
N ALA A 122 13.77 1.05 -8.43
CA ALA A 122 14.56 -0.12 -8.05
C ALA A 122 14.24 -0.48 -6.60
N GLY A 123 13.87 -1.74 -6.37
CA GLY A 123 13.63 -2.29 -5.04
C GLY A 123 14.78 -3.15 -4.56
N ILE A 124 14.56 -3.82 -3.43
CA ILE A 124 15.55 -4.71 -2.82
C ILE A 124 15.18 -6.19 -2.93
N TRP A 125 13.95 -6.50 -3.31
CA TRP A 125 13.49 -7.87 -3.50
C TRP A 125 13.01 -8.07 -4.93
N GLU A 126 13.13 -9.30 -5.43
CA GLU A 126 12.59 -9.65 -6.74
C GLU A 126 11.06 -9.71 -6.67
N PRO A 127 10.32 -8.90 -7.44
CA PRO A 127 8.87 -8.93 -7.42
C PRO A 127 8.31 -10.25 -7.95
N THR A 128 7.17 -10.68 -7.39
CA THR A 128 6.45 -11.86 -7.84
C THR A 128 5.06 -11.55 -8.40
N VAL A 129 4.63 -10.31 -8.30
CA VAL A 129 3.31 -9.86 -8.78
C VAL A 129 3.44 -8.74 -9.79
#